data_6b713cb9911030e6bfda4fee40f101dc
#
_entry.id   6b713cb9911030e6bfda4fee40f101dc
#
_cell.length_a   1.000
_cell.length_b   1.000
_cell.length_c   1.000
_cell.angle_alpha   90.00
_cell.angle_beta   90.00
_cell.angle_gamma   90.00
#
_symmetry.space_group_name_H-M   'P 1'
#
loop_
_entity.id
_entity.type
_entity.pdbx_description
1 polymer ?
#
loop_
_entity_poly.entity_id
_entity_poly.type
_entity_poly.pdbx_seq_one_letter_code
_entity_poly.pdbx_strand_id
1 'polypeptide(L)'
;SHELRAFLRFAYDRFECIGAKKVPEFSYARDSENDTIAKVHRQVDVENEWWHRLGTDEFGLKCGNVKSGTTQNVFLLRKKVHPFDFLKNLVPKLAEAGAEIFGEAELTLAKINRARPTISFNVTSGIDWFDVQAVINFGDLEVSLAEIRKSLRKKDRFIKLADGSIGEIPDEWL
;
A
#
# COMPACT_ATOMS: atom_id res chain seq x y z
N SER A 1 -9.94 -0.83 13.11
CA SER A 1 -9.44 -1.24 11.78
C SER A 1 -8.90 0.00 11.09
N HIS A 2 -7.59 -0.01 10.84
CA HIS A 2 -6.94 1.10 10.11
C HIS A 2 -7.20 0.89 8.62
N GLU A 3 -7.99 1.77 8.03
CA GLU A 3 -8.31 1.76 6.61
C GLU A 3 -7.27 2.62 5.87
N LEU A 4 -6.60 2.05 4.86
CA LEU A 4 -5.69 2.80 4.01
C LEU A 4 -6.48 3.72 3.09
N ARG A 5 -6.11 4.99 3.05
CA ARG A 5 -6.72 6.03 2.21
C ARG A 5 -5.64 6.70 1.38
N ALA A 6 -5.92 6.88 0.10
CA ALA A 6 -5.09 7.66 -0.80
C ALA A 6 -5.79 8.98 -1.14
N PHE A 7 -5.01 10.06 -1.22
CA PHE A 7 -5.50 11.39 -1.54
C PHE A 7 -4.87 11.87 -2.85
N LEU A 8 -5.71 12.23 -3.82
CA LEU A 8 -5.23 12.74 -5.10
C LEU A 8 -5.05 14.25 -5.04
N ARG A 9 -3.86 14.70 -5.43
CA ARG A 9 -3.52 16.10 -5.59
C ARG A 9 -2.77 16.31 -6.89
N PHE A 10 -2.82 17.51 -7.44
CA PHE A 10 -2.09 17.91 -8.64
C PHE A 10 -1.18 19.08 -8.31
N ALA A 11 0.09 18.95 -8.63
CA ALA A 11 1.08 20.00 -8.45
C ALA A 11 1.16 20.89 -9.71
N TYR A 12 1.13 22.18 -9.50
CA TYR A 12 1.30 23.22 -10.51
C TYR A 12 2.39 24.17 -10.02
N ASP A 13 3.63 23.90 -10.42
CA ASP A 13 4.81 24.59 -9.87
C ASP A 13 4.83 24.42 -8.33
N ARG A 14 4.74 25.49 -7.57
CA ARG A 14 4.71 25.45 -6.09
C ARG A 14 3.31 25.33 -5.48
N PHE A 15 2.26 25.28 -6.30
CA PHE A 15 0.88 25.18 -5.82
C PHE A 15 0.34 23.77 -5.98
N GLU A 16 -0.40 23.32 -4.98
CA GLU A 16 -1.13 22.05 -5.03
C GLU A 16 -2.62 22.29 -5.16
N CYS A 17 -3.26 21.58 -6.07
CA CYS A 17 -4.69 21.56 -6.26
C CYS A 17 -5.27 20.20 -5.86
N ILE A 18 -6.36 20.20 -5.11
CA ILE A 18 -7.08 18.99 -4.74
C ILE A 18 -7.74 18.39 -5.99
N GLY A 19 -7.50 17.10 -6.25
CA GLY A 19 -8.18 16.36 -7.30
C GLY A 19 -9.66 16.17 -6.99
N ALA A 20 -10.51 16.20 -8.00
CA ALA A 20 -11.93 15.97 -7.87
C ALA A 20 -12.52 15.39 -9.16
N LYS A 21 -13.72 14.79 -9.07
CA LYS A 21 -14.43 14.24 -10.24
C LYS A 21 -14.71 15.32 -11.31
N LYS A 22 -14.93 16.55 -10.87
CA LYS A 22 -15.09 17.70 -11.73
C LYS A 22 -14.27 18.84 -11.14
N VAL A 23 -13.40 19.40 -11.94
CA VAL A 23 -12.52 20.49 -11.54
C VAL A 23 -12.78 21.72 -12.40
N PRO A 24 -12.67 22.95 -11.84
CA PRO A 24 -12.76 24.17 -12.63
C PRO A 24 -11.48 24.34 -13.45
N GLU A 25 -11.58 25.10 -14.54
CA GLU A 25 -10.42 25.46 -15.37
C GLU A 25 -9.38 26.29 -14.60
N PHE A 26 -9.83 27.06 -13.62
CA PHE A 26 -8.96 27.89 -12.78
C PHE A 26 -9.21 27.59 -11.30
N SER A 27 -8.12 27.61 -10.52
CA SER A 27 -8.13 27.63 -9.07
C SER A 27 -7.34 28.82 -8.56
N TYR A 28 -7.63 29.26 -7.34
CA TYR A 28 -6.91 30.34 -6.70
C TYR A 28 -6.20 29.81 -5.46
N ALA A 29 -4.91 30.09 -5.35
CA ALA A 29 -4.09 29.70 -4.22
C ALA A 29 -3.41 30.91 -3.60
N ARG A 30 -3.27 30.92 -2.27
CA ARG A 30 -2.49 31.96 -1.60
C ARG A 30 -1.01 31.69 -1.83
N ASP A 31 -0.33 32.69 -2.38
CA ASP A 31 1.12 32.72 -2.47
C ASP A 31 1.68 33.38 -1.21
N SER A 32 2.14 32.53 -0.28
CA SER A 32 2.67 33.02 1.00
C SER A 32 4.03 33.72 0.90
N GLU A 33 4.76 33.52 -0.19
CA GLU A 33 6.04 34.20 -0.41
C GLU A 33 5.86 35.66 -0.83
N ASN A 34 4.83 35.92 -1.64
CA ASN A 34 4.56 37.25 -2.20
C ASN A 34 3.32 37.91 -1.57
N ASP A 35 2.67 37.26 -0.62
CA ASP A 35 1.40 37.68 0.01
C ASP A 35 0.32 38.08 -1.01
N THR A 36 0.22 37.30 -2.08
CA THR A 36 -0.71 37.52 -3.20
C THR A 36 -1.60 36.29 -3.41
N ILE A 37 -2.61 36.45 -4.26
CA ILE A 37 -3.43 35.34 -4.73
C ILE A 37 -2.97 34.97 -6.13
N ALA A 38 -2.46 33.76 -6.28
CA ALA A 38 -2.11 33.21 -7.58
C ALA A 38 -3.33 32.58 -8.25
N LYS A 39 -3.52 32.83 -9.53
CA LYS A 39 -4.48 32.14 -10.38
C LYS A 39 -3.79 30.96 -11.04
N VAL A 40 -4.21 29.74 -10.71
CA VAL A 40 -3.67 28.51 -11.27
C VAL A 40 -4.56 28.03 -12.40
N HIS A 41 -4.01 27.88 -13.60
CA HIS A 41 -4.70 27.28 -14.74
C HIS A 41 -4.54 25.78 -14.68
N ARG A 42 -5.64 25.06 -14.49
CA ARG A 42 -5.64 23.60 -14.30
C ARG A 42 -5.70 22.87 -15.65
N GLN A 43 -5.03 21.74 -15.72
CA GLN A 43 -5.09 20.83 -16.88
C GLN A 43 -6.25 19.85 -16.69
N VAL A 44 -7.47 20.35 -16.95
CA VAL A 44 -8.73 19.66 -16.64
C VAL A 44 -8.79 18.27 -17.25
N ASP A 45 -8.34 18.09 -18.50
CA ASP A 45 -8.38 16.81 -19.20
C ASP A 45 -7.45 15.78 -18.54
N VAL A 46 -6.23 16.19 -18.20
CA VAL A 46 -5.24 15.35 -17.51
C VAL A 46 -5.73 14.97 -16.12
N GLU A 47 -6.30 15.92 -15.39
CA GLU A 47 -6.83 15.66 -14.05
C GLU A 47 -8.01 14.71 -14.08
N ASN A 48 -8.92 14.87 -15.05
CA ASN A 48 -10.06 13.96 -15.22
C ASN A 48 -9.61 12.56 -15.63
N GLU A 49 -8.62 12.45 -16.50
CA GLU A 49 -8.04 11.15 -16.88
C GLU A 49 -7.48 10.43 -15.67
N TRP A 50 -6.65 11.09 -14.86
CA TRP A 50 -6.11 10.51 -13.63
C TRP A 50 -7.20 10.13 -12.63
N TRP A 51 -8.21 10.98 -12.45
CA TRP A 51 -9.34 10.68 -11.58
C TRP A 51 -10.06 9.39 -11.99
N HIS A 52 -10.39 9.25 -13.28
CA HIS A 52 -11.05 8.09 -13.81
C HIS A 52 -10.16 6.84 -13.71
N ARG A 53 -8.91 6.96 -14.09
CA ARG A 53 -7.94 5.88 -14.10
C ARG A 53 -7.70 5.31 -12.70
N LEU A 54 -7.57 6.16 -11.68
CA LEU A 54 -7.46 5.74 -10.28
C LEU A 54 -8.73 5.02 -9.78
N GLY A 55 -9.89 5.35 -10.30
CA GLY A 55 -11.15 4.68 -9.97
C GLY A 55 -11.34 3.32 -10.63
N THR A 56 -10.48 2.91 -11.55
CA THR A 56 -10.52 1.61 -12.23
C THR A 56 -9.85 0.50 -11.40
N ASP A 57 -9.84 -0.74 -11.92
CA ASP A 57 -9.17 -1.87 -11.28
C ASP A 57 -7.65 -1.84 -11.45
N GLU A 58 -7.13 -0.97 -12.32
CA GLU A 58 -5.71 -0.89 -12.68
C GLU A 58 -4.80 -0.72 -11.45
N PHE A 59 -5.19 0.16 -10.53
CA PHE A 59 -4.43 0.45 -9.32
C PHE A 59 -5.08 -0.08 -8.04
N GLY A 60 -6.11 -0.91 -8.16
CA GLY A 60 -6.77 -1.52 -7.00
C GLY A 60 -7.50 -0.53 -6.09
N LEU A 61 -7.74 0.67 -6.57
CA LEU A 61 -8.42 1.76 -5.85
C LEU A 61 -9.86 1.93 -6.32
N LYS A 62 -10.67 2.54 -5.48
CA LYS A 62 -12.04 3.00 -5.81
C LYS A 62 -12.27 4.36 -5.17
N CYS A 63 -13.11 5.18 -5.78
CA CYS A 63 -13.53 6.46 -5.17
C CYS A 63 -14.15 6.21 -3.80
N GLY A 64 -13.71 6.96 -2.80
CA GLY A 64 -14.29 6.93 -1.47
C GLY A 64 -15.58 7.74 -1.44
N ASN A 65 -16.69 7.12 -0.97
CA ASN A 65 -17.89 7.86 -0.61
C ASN A 65 -17.71 8.42 0.80
N VAL A 66 -17.25 9.65 0.90
CA VAL A 66 -17.24 10.35 2.20
C VAL A 66 -18.61 10.95 2.42
N LYS A 67 -19.34 10.42 3.40
CA LYS A 67 -20.71 10.85 3.77
C LYS A 67 -20.80 12.28 4.29
N SER A 68 -19.70 13.01 4.34
CA SER A 68 -19.63 14.38 4.83
C SER A 68 -18.78 15.24 3.89
N GLY A 69 -19.39 15.88 3.03
CA GLY A 69 -19.29 17.23 2.42
C GLY A 69 -17.98 17.72 1.80
N THR A 70 -16.77 17.23 2.02
CA THR A 70 -15.60 18.05 1.66
C THR A 70 -14.36 17.35 1.08
N THR A 71 -14.30 16.05 1.01
CA THR A 71 -13.11 15.37 0.46
C THR A 71 -13.44 14.52 -0.77
N GLN A 72 -13.50 15.16 -1.93
CA GLN A 72 -13.74 14.47 -3.19
C GLN A 72 -12.51 13.73 -3.74
N ASN A 73 -11.34 13.94 -3.18
CA ASN A 73 -10.07 13.40 -3.63
C ASN A 73 -9.61 12.14 -2.88
N VAL A 74 -10.51 11.46 -2.18
CA VAL A 74 -10.20 10.26 -1.40
C VAL A 74 -10.46 9.01 -2.21
N PHE A 75 -9.47 8.12 -2.23
CA PHE A 75 -9.57 6.78 -2.79
C PHE A 75 -9.34 5.75 -1.69
N LEU A 76 -10.10 4.67 -1.75
CA LEU A 76 -10.03 3.55 -0.82
C LEU A 76 -9.57 2.31 -1.57
N LEU A 77 -8.97 1.37 -0.89
CA LEU A 77 -8.67 0.06 -1.48
C LEU A 77 -9.96 -0.68 -1.84
N ARG A 78 -9.92 -1.39 -2.95
CA ARG A 78 -10.98 -2.35 -3.30
C ARG A 78 -10.95 -3.53 -2.33
N LYS A 79 -12.12 -4.13 -2.07
CA LYS A 79 -12.28 -5.21 -1.07
C LYS A 79 -11.35 -6.41 -1.27
N LYS A 80 -10.94 -6.68 -2.52
CA LYS A 80 -10.06 -7.81 -2.86
C LYS A 80 -8.58 -7.46 -2.81
N VAL A 81 -8.23 -6.18 -2.60
CA VAL A 81 -6.84 -5.72 -2.56
C VAL A 81 -6.39 -5.63 -1.12
N HIS A 82 -5.41 -6.44 -0.77
CA HIS A 82 -4.80 -6.36 0.55
C HIS A 82 -3.90 -5.10 0.60
N PRO A 83 -3.90 -4.31 1.71
CA PRO A 83 -3.10 -3.09 1.82
C PRO A 83 -1.62 -3.30 1.50
N PHE A 84 -1.12 -4.47 1.82
CA PHE A 84 0.24 -4.88 1.60
C PHE A 84 0.57 -5.12 0.12
N ASP A 85 -0.32 -5.81 -0.62
CA ASP A 85 -0.21 -5.97 -2.07
C ASP A 85 -0.25 -4.61 -2.78
N PHE A 86 -1.08 -3.71 -2.28
CA PHE A 86 -1.14 -2.34 -2.79
C PHE A 86 0.21 -1.65 -2.66
N LEU A 87 0.80 -1.63 -1.46
CA LEU A 87 2.08 -0.97 -1.21
C LEU A 87 3.24 -1.63 -1.97
N LYS A 88 3.26 -2.95 -2.06
CA LYS A 88 4.35 -3.69 -2.70
C LYS A 88 4.29 -3.64 -4.22
N ASN A 89 3.11 -3.78 -4.81
CA ASN A 89 2.93 -4.05 -6.24
C ASN A 89 2.24 -2.91 -6.99
N LEU A 90 1.28 -2.23 -6.36
CA LEU A 90 0.47 -1.22 -7.04
C LEU A 90 1.01 0.20 -6.89
N VAL A 91 1.63 0.53 -5.75
CA VAL A 91 2.31 1.81 -5.55
C VAL A 91 3.48 1.99 -6.54
N PRO A 92 4.36 1.00 -6.78
CA PRO A 92 5.38 1.13 -7.84
C PRO A 92 4.77 1.36 -9.23
N LYS A 93 3.66 0.70 -9.57
CA LYS A 93 2.97 0.95 -10.84
C LYS A 93 2.41 2.36 -10.97
N LEU A 94 1.90 2.92 -9.87
CA LEU A 94 1.49 4.33 -9.82
C LEU A 94 2.67 5.27 -10.11
N ALA A 95 3.82 5.00 -9.49
CA ALA A 95 5.04 5.79 -9.72
C ALA A 95 5.54 5.66 -11.18
N GLU A 96 5.55 4.46 -11.75
CA GLU A 96 5.87 4.22 -13.16
C GLU A 96 4.91 4.94 -14.11
N ALA A 97 3.64 5.07 -13.73
CA ALA A 97 2.64 5.83 -14.48
C ALA A 97 2.81 7.36 -14.36
N GLY A 98 3.73 7.84 -13.51
CA GLY A 98 4.06 9.26 -13.34
C GLY A 98 3.46 9.91 -12.09
N ALA A 99 2.91 9.14 -11.15
CA ALA A 99 2.47 9.68 -9.88
C ALA A 99 3.64 9.82 -8.89
N GLU A 100 3.71 10.94 -8.19
CA GLU A 100 4.59 11.08 -7.02
C GLU A 100 3.86 10.55 -5.77
N ILE A 101 4.54 9.71 -5.00
CA ILE A 101 3.96 9.04 -3.84
C ILE A 101 4.53 9.64 -2.55
N PHE A 102 3.64 10.07 -1.66
CA PHE A 102 3.99 10.65 -0.37
C PHE A 102 3.36 9.87 0.77
N GLY A 103 4.02 9.84 1.93
CA GLY A 103 3.48 9.25 3.16
C GLY A 103 3.63 7.73 3.27
N GLU A 104 4.27 7.06 2.31
CA GLU A 104 4.49 5.60 2.38
C GLU A 104 5.32 5.21 3.63
N ALA A 105 6.35 5.99 3.94
CA ALA A 105 7.23 5.74 5.09
C ALA A 105 6.53 5.90 6.45
N GLU A 106 5.44 6.66 6.51
CA GLU A 106 4.68 6.93 7.72
C GLU A 106 3.64 5.85 8.02
N LEU A 107 3.36 4.96 7.06
CA LEU A 107 2.41 3.89 7.24
C LEU A 107 2.97 2.82 8.19
N THR A 108 2.32 2.64 9.32
CA THR A 108 2.69 1.61 10.35
C THR A 108 2.65 0.18 9.78
N LEU A 109 1.99 -0.01 8.64
CA LEU A 109 1.92 -1.28 7.88
C LEU A 109 3.12 -1.46 6.93
N ALA A 110 3.97 -0.46 6.77
CA ALA A 110 5.02 -0.42 5.73
C ALA A 110 6.33 -1.13 6.13
N LYS A 111 6.41 -1.75 7.29
CA LYS A 111 7.53 -2.66 7.58
C LYS A 111 7.35 -3.96 6.82
N ILE A 112 7.74 -3.94 5.54
CA ILE A 112 7.73 -5.12 4.69
C ILE A 112 9.05 -5.87 4.89
N ASN A 113 8.98 -7.09 5.37
CA ASN A 113 10.12 -7.99 5.28
C ASN A 113 10.17 -8.55 3.85
N ARG A 114 11.14 -8.13 3.06
CA ARG A 114 11.35 -8.53 1.66
C ARG A 114 12.17 -9.82 1.54
N ALA A 115 12.62 -10.40 2.65
CA ALA A 115 13.33 -11.65 2.62
C ALA A 115 12.40 -12.79 2.17
N ARG A 116 12.83 -13.58 1.21
CA ARG A 116 12.15 -14.82 0.88
C ARG A 116 12.26 -15.77 2.08
N PRO A 117 11.16 -16.41 2.49
CA PRO A 117 11.25 -17.37 3.57
C PRO A 117 12.09 -18.57 3.16
N THR A 118 12.93 -18.99 4.09
CA THR A 118 13.74 -20.19 3.98
C THR A 118 13.32 -21.20 5.03
N ILE A 119 13.41 -22.48 4.72
CA ILE A 119 13.13 -23.56 5.67
C ILE A 119 14.45 -24.15 6.12
N SER A 120 14.69 -24.18 7.41
CA SER A 120 15.80 -24.89 8.05
C SER A 120 15.26 -26.04 8.90
N PHE A 121 16.03 -27.09 9.01
CA PHE A 121 15.69 -28.27 9.80
C PHE A 121 16.73 -28.43 10.90
N ASN A 122 16.26 -28.41 12.15
CA ASN A 122 17.06 -28.80 13.30
C ASN A 122 16.79 -30.27 13.60
N VAL A 123 17.82 -31.10 13.51
CA VAL A 123 17.73 -32.55 13.79
C VAL A 123 18.47 -32.81 15.06
N THR A 124 17.76 -33.36 16.02
CA THR A 124 18.34 -33.88 17.28
C THR A 124 18.15 -35.40 17.32
N SER A 125 19.19 -36.12 17.62
CA SER A 125 19.14 -37.60 17.67
C SER A 125 19.64 -38.14 19.01
N GLY A 126 19.03 -39.26 19.46
CA GLY A 126 19.48 -40.09 20.55
C GLY A 126 19.74 -41.50 20.07
N ILE A 127 19.89 -42.47 20.99
CA ILE A 127 20.30 -43.84 20.65
C ILE A 127 19.24 -44.53 19.78
N ASP A 128 17.94 -44.31 20.04
CA ASP A 128 16.84 -44.98 19.30
C ASP A 128 15.76 -44.00 18.83
N TRP A 129 16.06 -42.70 18.76
CA TRP A 129 15.10 -41.70 18.34
C TRP A 129 15.79 -40.52 17.64
N PHE A 130 15.04 -39.83 16.81
CA PHE A 130 15.42 -38.52 16.28
C PHE A 130 14.19 -37.58 16.29
N ASP A 131 14.44 -36.31 16.54
CA ASP A 131 13.46 -35.25 16.48
C ASP A 131 13.87 -34.29 15.37
N VAL A 132 12.91 -33.91 14.53
CA VAL A 132 13.11 -32.97 13.43
C VAL A 132 12.20 -31.79 13.63
N GLN A 133 12.79 -30.65 13.86
CA GLN A 133 12.07 -29.39 13.95
C GLN A 133 12.32 -28.56 12.70
N ALA A 134 11.24 -28.26 11.99
CA ALA A 134 11.28 -27.33 10.87
C ALA A 134 11.08 -25.89 11.36
N VAL A 135 11.99 -25.02 10.99
CA VAL A 135 11.96 -23.60 11.31
C VAL A 135 11.92 -22.81 10.02
N ILE A 136 11.04 -21.82 9.97
CA ILE A 136 10.88 -20.94 8.81
C ILE A 136 11.44 -19.59 9.16
N ASN A 137 12.38 -19.09 8.35
CA ASN A 137 13.06 -17.83 8.56
C ASN A 137 12.70 -16.84 7.48
N PHE A 138 12.30 -15.62 7.87
CA PHE A 138 12.17 -14.47 7.01
C PHE A 138 13.36 -13.53 7.24
N GLY A 139 14.48 -13.77 6.57
CA GLY A 139 15.77 -13.18 6.93
C GLY A 139 16.23 -13.67 8.31
N ASP A 140 16.42 -12.76 9.25
CA ASP A 140 16.85 -13.07 10.62
C ASP A 140 15.67 -13.38 11.56
N LEU A 141 14.43 -13.32 11.07
CA LEU A 141 13.23 -13.55 11.88
C LEU A 141 12.69 -14.96 11.70
N GLU A 142 12.59 -15.65 12.83
CA GLU A 142 12.07 -17.00 12.90
C GLU A 142 10.56 -17.02 13.07
N VAL A 143 9.89 -17.91 12.35
CA VAL A 143 8.44 -18.15 12.43
C VAL A 143 8.19 -19.64 12.63
N SER A 144 7.34 -19.96 13.59
CA SER A 144 6.98 -21.35 13.85
C SER A 144 6.15 -21.95 12.71
N LEU A 145 6.31 -23.27 12.48
CA LEU A 145 5.51 -23.99 11.51
C LEU A 145 4.01 -23.92 11.84
N ALA A 146 3.66 -23.81 13.13
CA ALA A 146 2.27 -23.69 13.56
C ALA A 146 1.62 -22.39 13.11
N GLU A 147 2.37 -21.25 13.15
CA GLU A 147 1.90 -19.95 12.68
C GLU A 147 1.72 -19.95 11.17
N ILE A 148 2.67 -20.50 10.42
CA ILE A 148 2.53 -20.65 8.96
C ILE A 148 1.31 -21.52 8.62
N ARG A 149 1.12 -22.66 9.26
CA ARG A 149 -0.06 -23.51 9.04
C ARG A 149 -1.37 -22.80 9.33
N LYS A 150 -1.40 -21.92 10.35
CA LYS A 150 -2.58 -21.11 10.67
C LYS A 150 -2.91 -20.13 9.56
N SER A 151 -1.89 -19.47 8.99
CA SER A 151 -2.07 -18.55 7.85
C SER A 151 -2.50 -19.30 6.59
N LEU A 152 -1.88 -20.44 6.28
CA LEU A 152 -2.24 -21.28 5.13
C LEU A 152 -3.69 -21.79 5.21
N ARG A 153 -4.17 -22.19 6.38
CA ARG A 153 -5.58 -22.59 6.57
C ARG A 153 -6.56 -21.47 6.31
N LYS A 154 -6.16 -20.21 6.57
CA LYS A 154 -6.96 -19.02 6.31
C LYS A 154 -6.81 -18.52 4.88
N LYS A 155 -5.91 -19.12 4.10
CA LYS A 155 -5.47 -18.64 2.77
C LYS A 155 -4.93 -17.21 2.83
N ASP A 156 -4.29 -16.87 3.95
CA ASP A 156 -3.61 -15.59 4.11
C ASP A 156 -2.26 -15.68 3.39
N ARG A 157 -1.99 -14.72 2.51
CA ARG A 157 -0.70 -14.60 1.80
C ARG A 157 0.37 -13.92 2.63
N PHE A 158 -0.02 -13.36 3.75
CA PHE A 158 0.85 -12.54 4.59
C PHE A 158 0.83 -12.99 6.04
N ILE A 159 1.99 -12.93 6.67
CA ILE A 159 2.14 -13.25 8.08
C ILE A 159 2.82 -12.09 8.81
N LYS A 160 2.31 -11.75 10.01
CA LYS A 160 2.95 -10.77 10.87
C LYS A 160 4.12 -11.41 11.61
N LEU A 161 5.29 -10.81 11.50
CA LEU A 161 6.54 -11.26 12.11
C LEU A 161 6.72 -10.66 13.52
N ALA A 162 7.69 -11.20 14.26
CA ALA A 162 7.92 -10.83 15.67
C ALA A 162 8.30 -9.33 15.85
N ASP A 163 8.97 -8.73 14.87
CA ASP A 163 9.35 -7.30 14.88
C ASP A 163 8.20 -6.38 14.41
N GLY A 164 7.02 -6.95 14.15
CA GLY A 164 5.85 -6.24 13.64
C GLY A 164 5.86 -6.03 12.12
N SER A 165 6.90 -6.45 11.41
CA SER A 165 6.92 -6.46 9.95
C SER A 165 6.01 -7.56 9.41
N ILE A 166 5.75 -7.51 8.11
CA ILE A 166 4.90 -8.48 7.43
C ILE A 166 5.74 -9.23 6.41
N GLY A 167 5.77 -10.55 6.52
CA GLY A 167 6.36 -11.46 5.55
C GLY A 167 5.33 -12.01 4.57
N GLU A 168 5.74 -12.25 3.34
CA GLU A 168 4.91 -12.87 2.31
C GLU A 168 5.14 -14.38 2.27
N ILE A 169 4.06 -15.14 2.31
CA ILE A 169 4.09 -16.60 2.16
C ILE A 169 4.15 -16.88 0.65
N PRO A 170 5.12 -17.67 0.17
CA PRO A 170 5.24 -18.01 -1.24
C PRO A 170 3.97 -18.68 -1.78
N ASP A 171 3.59 -18.36 -3.02
CA ASP A 171 2.39 -18.93 -3.65
C ASP A 171 2.48 -20.47 -3.76
N GLU A 172 3.67 -21.02 -3.90
CA GLU A 172 3.92 -22.45 -3.94
C GLU A 172 3.63 -23.19 -2.61
N TRP A 173 3.44 -22.46 -1.52
CA TRP A 173 3.03 -23.01 -0.21
C TRP A 173 1.51 -22.92 0.02
N LEU A 174 0.81 -22.14 -0.81
CA LEU A 174 -0.64 -21.92 -0.74
C LEU A 174 -1.40 -22.97 -1.57
#